data_5f03fe50e1b29529cf0807a0b57dbadc
#
_entry.id   5f03fe50e1b29529cf0807a0b57dbadc
#
_cell.length_a   1.000
_cell.length_b   1.000
_cell.length_c   1.000
_cell.angle_alpha   90.00
_cell.angle_beta   90.00
_cell.angle_gamma   90.00
#
_symmetry.space_group_name_H-M   'P 1'
#
loop_
_entity.id
_entity.type
_entity.pdbx_description
1 polymer ?
#
loop_
_entity_poly.entity_id
_entity_poly.type
_entity_poly.pdbx_seq_one_letter_code
_entity_poly.pdbx_strand_id
1 'polypeptide(L)'
;MASRRFPIVFYKWITNFGKSSFDYSNITDNIIISGEYTENDIFTIQKLGVKCVIDMRNETLFDQSLFESIGINYFNIPVANYFAPELDQIDNAIEYINSNISVGNNILIHCKEGVGRSSLIIIAYLITTGLDLFESMEILRSNRWGANLNNIQFQKLKKWYELYNFS
;
A
#
# COMPACT_ATOMS: atom_id res chain seq x y z
N MET A 1 -18.30 6.50 -8.14
CA MET A 1 -17.11 7.19 -8.68
C MET A 1 -16.29 6.19 -9.44
N ALA A 2 -15.84 6.50 -10.66
CA ALA A 2 -14.95 5.61 -11.40
C ALA A 2 -13.58 5.56 -10.71
N SER A 3 -12.97 4.37 -10.65
CA SER A 3 -11.62 4.18 -10.13
C SER A 3 -10.62 5.01 -10.92
N ARG A 4 -9.69 5.68 -10.25
CA ARG A 4 -8.59 6.43 -10.89
C ARG A 4 -7.67 5.50 -11.69
N ARG A 5 -7.65 4.21 -11.36
CA ARG A 5 -6.85 3.18 -12.04
C ARG A 5 -7.59 2.47 -13.17
N PHE A 6 -8.89 2.75 -13.34
CA PHE A 6 -9.71 2.07 -14.35
C PHE A 6 -9.08 2.02 -15.76
N PRO A 7 -8.53 3.12 -16.31
CA PRO A 7 -7.94 3.07 -17.65
C PRO A 7 -6.76 2.09 -17.75
N ILE A 8 -5.91 2.02 -16.73
CA ILE A 8 -4.75 1.11 -16.71
C ILE A 8 -5.19 -0.33 -16.51
N VAL A 9 -6.09 -0.59 -15.58
CA VAL A 9 -6.64 -1.94 -15.33
C VAL A 9 -7.33 -2.47 -16.57
N PHE A 10 -8.11 -1.64 -17.25
CA PHE A 10 -8.79 -2.00 -18.48
C PHE A 10 -7.80 -2.28 -19.63
N TYR A 11 -6.77 -1.45 -19.79
CA TYR A 11 -5.70 -1.67 -20.78
C TYR A 11 -4.96 -2.99 -20.52
N LYS A 12 -4.55 -3.24 -19.28
CA LYS A 12 -3.90 -4.49 -18.88
C LYS A 12 -4.81 -5.69 -19.11
N TRP A 13 -6.11 -5.56 -18.81
CA TRP A 13 -7.09 -6.64 -19.06
C TRP A 13 -7.18 -6.99 -20.55
N ILE A 14 -7.25 -5.98 -21.44
CA ILE A 14 -7.26 -6.20 -22.88
C ILE A 14 -5.97 -6.87 -23.36
N THR A 15 -4.81 -6.35 -22.94
CA THR A 15 -3.52 -6.87 -23.38
C THR A 15 -3.24 -8.28 -22.87
N ASN A 16 -3.88 -8.68 -21.76
CA ASN A 16 -3.80 -10.02 -21.19
C ASN A 16 -4.94 -10.95 -21.63
N PHE A 17 -5.61 -10.65 -22.75
CA PHE A 17 -6.70 -11.47 -23.28
C PHE A 17 -7.83 -11.74 -22.28
N GLY A 18 -8.20 -10.73 -21.49
CA GLY A 18 -9.28 -10.83 -20.49
C GLY A 18 -8.91 -11.58 -19.22
N LYS A 19 -7.67 -12.01 -19.05
CA LYS A 19 -7.18 -12.52 -17.75
C LYS A 19 -7.00 -11.35 -16.81
N SER A 20 -7.50 -11.49 -15.57
CA SER A 20 -7.24 -10.52 -14.51
C SER A 20 -5.73 -10.34 -14.36
N SER A 21 -5.25 -9.11 -14.47
CA SER A 21 -3.85 -8.81 -14.17
C SER A 21 -3.80 -8.08 -12.84
N PHE A 22 -3.12 -8.67 -11.87
CA PHE A 22 -2.86 -8.04 -10.59
C PHE A 22 -2.18 -6.68 -10.79
N ASP A 23 -2.84 -5.61 -10.33
CA ASP A 23 -2.38 -4.24 -10.54
C ASP A 23 -1.48 -3.79 -9.38
N TYR A 24 -0.20 -4.07 -9.48
CA TYR A 24 0.81 -3.69 -8.48
C TYR A 24 1.91 -2.81 -9.07
N SER A 25 2.69 -2.19 -8.21
CA SER A 25 3.91 -1.46 -8.54
C SER A 25 4.95 -1.67 -7.43
N ASN A 26 6.20 -1.83 -7.80
CA ASN A 26 7.31 -1.81 -6.85
C ASN A 26 7.63 -0.34 -6.53
N ILE A 27 7.74 0.00 -5.26
CA ILE A 27 8.12 1.35 -4.80
C ILE A 27 9.58 1.36 -4.38
N THR A 28 10.00 0.34 -3.64
CA THR A 28 11.38 0.04 -3.31
C THR A 28 11.66 -1.43 -3.61
N ASP A 29 12.86 -1.91 -3.32
CA ASP A 29 13.20 -3.33 -3.48
C ASP A 29 12.30 -4.24 -2.63
N ASN A 30 11.83 -3.76 -1.47
CA ASN A 30 11.04 -4.55 -0.53
C ASN A 30 9.58 -4.09 -0.39
N ILE A 31 9.19 -2.94 -0.96
CA ILE A 31 7.82 -2.41 -0.83
C ILE A 31 7.10 -2.46 -2.15
N ILE A 32 5.96 -3.13 -2.13
CA ILE A 32 5.04 -3.27 -3.24
C ILE A 32 3.72 -2.59 -2.85
N ILE A 33 3.15 -1.81 -3.76
CA ILE A 33 1.81 -1.23 -3.61
C ILE A 33 0.85 -1.87 -4.59
N SER A 34 -0.39 -2.13 -4.17
CA SER A 34 -1.44 -2.57 -5.08
C SER A 34 -2.81 -1.98 -4.76
N GLY A 35 -3.70 -2.12 -5.72
CA GLY A 35 -5.14 -2.05 -5.49
C GLY A 35 -5.66 -3.36 -4.91
N GLU A 36 -6.97 -3.51 -4.98
CA GLU A 36 -7.66 -4.74 -4.61
C GLU A 36 -7.20 -5.92 -5.48
N TYR A 37 -7.08 -7.08 -4.89
CA TYR A 37 -6.70 -8.33 -5.54
C TYR A 37 -7.78 -9.39 -5.33
N THR A 38 -7.72 -10.45 -6.12
CA THR A 38 -8.61 -11.60 -6.06
C THR A 38 -7.83 -12.83 -5.58
N GLU A 39 -8.53 -13.92 -5.28
CA GLU A 39 -7.90 -15.20 -4.95
C GLU A 39 -6.94 -15.69 -6.04
N ASN A 40 -7.27 -15.42 -7.31
CA ASN A 40 -6.41 -15.79 -8.44
C ASN A 40 -5.07 -15.04 -8.47
N ASP A 41 -4.98 -13.91 -7.79
CA ASP A 41 -3.77 -13.09 -7.74
C ASP A 41 -2.80 -13.55 -6.63
N ILE A 42 -3.26 -14.39 -5.70
CA ILE A 42 -2.47 -14.90 -4.56
C ILE A 42 -1.19 -15.57 -5.03
N PHE A 43 -1.27 -16.37 -6.10
CA PHE A 43 -0.08 -17.02 -6.67
C PHE A 43 0.94 -16.00 -7.20
N THR A 44 0.47 -14.89 -7.76
CA THR A 44 1.35 -13.80 -8.20
C THR A 44 1.99 -13.09 -7.01
N ILE A 45 1.22 -12.84 -5.94
CA ILE A 45 1.72 -12.26 -4.69
C ILE A 45 2.83 -13.14 -4.08
N GLN A 46 2.64 -14.45 -4.04
CA GLN A 46 3.67 -15.39 -3.60
C GLN A 46 4.93 -15.35 -4.48
N LYS A 47 4.77 -15.31 -5.82
CA LYS A 47 5.91 -15.22 -6.77
C LYS A 47 6.71 -13.93 -6.63
N LEU A 48 6.10 -12.84 -6.17
CA LEU A 48 6.77 -11.59 -5.84
C LEU A 48 7.60 -11.69 -4.55
N GLY A 49 7.61 -12.84 -3.90
CA GLY A 49 8.35 -13.05 -2.65
C GLY A 49 7.72 -12.32 -1.45
N VAL A 50 6.45 -11.91 -1.55
CA VAL A 50 5.75 -11.24 -0.45
C VAL A 50 5.66 -12.18 0.74
N LYS A 51 6.06 -11.68 1.91
CA LYS A 51 5.96 -12.36 3.20
C LYS A 51 4.99 -11.69 4.15
N CYS A 52 4.64 -10.45 3.88
CA CYS A 52 3.75 -9.65 4.71
C CYS A 52 2.79 -8.84 3.84
N VAL A 53 1.53 -8.77 4.26
CA VAL A 53 0.51 -7.93 3.64
C VAL A 53 -0.01 -6.94 4.67
N ILE A 54 -0.05 -5.66 4.31
CA ILE A 54 -0.77 -4.61 5.05
C ILE A 54 -2.02 -4.26 4.26
N ASP A 55 -3.18 -4.57 4.81
CA ASP A 55 -4.49 -4.20 4.24
C ASP A 55 -5.06 -2.97 4.93
N MET A 56 -5.23 -1.88 4.17
CA MET A 56 -5.76 -0.61 4.67
C MET A 56 -7.30 -0.51 4.60
N ARG A 57 -7.99 -1.59 4.25
CA ARG A 57 -9.44 -1.56 4.05
C ARG A 57 -10.20 -1.89 5.32
N ASN A 58 -11.33 -1.18 5.53
CA ASN A 58 -12.34 -1.57 6.51
C ASN A 58 -13.63 -2.07 5.85
N GLU A 59 -13.74 -1.89 4.54
CA GLU A 59 -14.95 -2.25 3.77
C GLU A 59 -15.00 -3.72 3.33
N THR A 60 -13.88 -4.42 3.41
CA THR A 60 -13.79 -5.84 3.04
C THR A 60 -12.81 -6.51 3.98
N LEU A 61 -13.24 -7.52 4.68
CA LEU A 61 -12.34 -8.42 5.40
C LEU A 61 -11.91 -9.50 4.41
N PHE A 62 -10.65 -9.44 4.00
CA PHE A 62 -10.07 -10.59 3.31
C PHE A 62 -9.75 -11.67 4.33
N ASP A 63 -9.85 -12.93 3.91
CA ASP A 63 -9.61 -14.05 4.83
C ASP A 63 -8.15 -14.11 5.25
N GLN A 64 -7.84 -13.62 6.45
CA GLN A 64 -6.51 -13.69 7.04
C GLN A 64 -5.98 -15.13 7.04
N SER A 65 -6.85 -16.11 7.26
CA SER A 65 -6.47 -17.53 7.30
C SER A 65 -5.90 -18.03 5.98
N LEU A 66 -6.33 -17.47 4.85
CA LEU A 66 -5.80 -17.80 3.54
C LEU A 66 -4.33 -17.42 3.42
N PHE A 67 -3.96 -16.20 3.84
CA PHE A 67 -2.57 -15.76 3.81
C PHE A 67 -1.68 -16.54 4.78
N GLU A 68 -2.17 -16.77 5.98
CA GLU A 68 -1.46 -17.54 6.99
C GLU A 68 -1.19 -18.98 6.52
N SER A 69 -2.15 -19.60 5.84
CA SER A 69 -2.02 -20.97 5.30
C SER A 69 -0.91 -21.12 4.26
N ILE A 70 -0.52 -20.03 3.61
CA ILE A 70 0.54 -19.99 2.59
C ILE A 70 1.82 -19.30 3.08
N GLY A 71 1.93 -19.04 4.40
CA GLY A 71 3.11 -18.46 5.03
C GLY A 71 3.31 -16.97 4.77
N ILE A 72 2.22 -16.24 4.56
CA ILE A 72 2.22 -14.77 4.44
C ILE A 72 1.53 -14.18 5.67
N ASN A 73 2.24 -13.32 6.40
CA ASN A 73 1.67 -12.59 7.52
C ASN A 73 0.70 -11.51 7.04
N TYR A 74 -0.43 -11.39 7.71
CA TYR A 74 -1.46 -10.42 7.35
C TYR A 74 -1.70 -9.42 8.49
N PHE A 75 -1.60 -8.14 8.18
CA PHE A 75 -1.83 -7.05 9.13
C PHE A 75 -2.89 -6.09 8.58
N ASN A 76 -4.04 -6.05 9.23
CA ASN A 76 -5.12 -5.13 8.84
C ASN A 76 -5.04 -3.84 9.65
N ILE A 77 -5.05 -2.72 8.94
CA ILE A 77 -5.17 -1.36 9.48
C ILE A 77 -6.44 -0.76 8.90
N PRO A 78 -7.60 -0.94 9.56
CA PRO A 78 -8.88 -0.59 8.98
C PRO A 78 -9.07 0.93 8.89
N VAL A 79 -9.14 1.44 7.67
CA VAL A 79 -9.39 2.85 7.35
C VAL A 79 -10.51 2.95 6.34
N ALA A 80 -11.54 3.74 6.61
CA ALA A 80 -12.64 3.95 5.69
C ALA A 80 -12.16 4.57 4.36
N ASN A 81 -12.81 4.18 3.27
CA ASN A 81 -12.43 4.68 1.95
C ASN A 81 -12.52 6.22 1.91
N TYR A 82 -11.54 6.87 1.29
CA TYR A 82 -11.31 8.33 1.25
C TYR A 82 -10.88 8.98 2.57
N PHE A 83 -10.86 8.26 3.70
CA PHE A 83 -10.33 8.77 4.96
C PHE A 83 -8.83 8.50 5.11
N ALA A 84 -8.26 9.03 6.18
CA ALA A 84 -6.87 8.83 6.55
C ALA A 84 -6.78 7.91 7.78
N PRO A 85 -5.68 7.15 7.94
CA PRO A 85 -5.39 6.45 9.18
C PRO A 85 -5.19 7.44 10.33
N GLU A 86 -5.40 7.00 11.57
CA GLU A 86 -5.02 7.76 12.74
C GLU A 86 -3.49 7.77 12.92
N LEU A 87 -2.96 8.67 13.75
CA LEU A 87 -1.52 8.86 13.90
C LEU A 87 -0.84 7.58 14.42
N ASP A 88 -1.44 6.95 15.42
CA ASP A 88 -0.99 5.68 15.96
C ASP A 88 -1.04 4.52 14.94
N GLN A 89 -2.02 4.54 14.04
CA GLN A 89 -2.08 3.57 12.94
C GLN A 89 -0.93 3.76 11.94
N ILE A 90 -0.51 5.01 11.70
CA ILE A 90 0.67 5.30 10.86
C ILE A 90 1.93 4.75 11.54
N ASP A 91 2.12 5.05 12.82
CA ASP A 91 3.29 4.60 13.59
C ASP A 91 3.37 3.07 13.66
N ASN A 92 2.25 2.41 13.97
CA ASN A 92 2.16 0.94 13.98
C ASN A 92 2.48 0.32 12.61
N ALA A 93 2.03 0.95 11.52
CA ALA A 93 2.36 0.49 10.16
C ALA A 93 3.86 0.61 9.89
N ILE A 94 4.49 1.72 10.27
CA ILE A 94 5.92 1.95 10.09
C ILE A 94 6.74 0.94 10.91
N GLU A 95 6.39 0.72 12.17
CA GLU A 95 7.04 -0.29 13.01
C GLU A 95 6.94 -1.68 12.38
N TYR A 96 5.75 -2.06 11.90
CA TYR A 96 5.55 -3.34 11.23
C TYR A 96 6.37 -3.44 9.93
N ILE A 97 6.45 -2.38 9.13
CA ILE A 97 7.28 -2.32 7.92
C ILE A 97 8.76 -2.50 8.29
N ASN A 98 9.27 -1.72 9.25
CA ASN A 98 10.67 -1.76 9.65
C ASN A 98 11.07 -3.15 10.17
N SER A 99 10.26 -3.76 11.03
CA SER A 99 10.53 -5.09 11.58
C SER A 99 10.62 -6.18 10.50
N ASN A 100 9.80 -6.07 9.45
CA ASN A 100 9.81 -7.03 8.36
C ASN A 100 10.93 -6.79 7.35
N ILE A 101 11.21 -5.54 6.99
CA ILE A 101 12.33 -5.21 6.09
C ILE A 101 13.67 -5.58 6.73
N SER A 102 13.84 -5.40 8.04
CA SER A 102 15.07 -5.72 8.74
C SER A 102 15.49 -7.20 8.62
N VAL A 103 14.53 -8.09 8.35
CA VAL A 103 14.77 -9.53 8.12
C VAL A 103 14.67 -9.92 6.64
N GLY A 104 14.61 -8.94 5.73
CA GLY A 104 14.63 -9.15 4.28
C GLY A 104 13.29 -9.53 3.66
N ASN A 105 12.18 -9.31 4.34
CA ASN A 105 10.84 -9.61 3.82
C ASN A 105 10.37 -8.56 2.80
N ASN A 106 9.71 -9.02 1.73
CA ASN A 106 8.94 -8.16 0.86
C ASN A 106 7.53 -7.95 1.42
N ILE A 107 7.06 -6.70 1.36
CA ILE A 107 5.78 -6.27 1.94
C ILE A 107 4.89 -5.75 0.83
N LEU A 108 3.65 -6.25 0.79
CA LEU A 108 2.59 -5.70 -0.03
C LEU A 108 1.71 -4.79 0.82
N ILE A 109 1.61 -3.51 0.45
CA ILE A 109 0.72 -2.54 1.10
C ILE A 109 -0.39 -2.20 0.13
N HIS A 110 -1.63 -2.48 0.51
CA HIS A 110 -2.75 -2.27 -0.40
C HIS A 110 -3.96 -1.61 0.24
N CYS A 111 -4.80 -1.07 -0.61
CA CYS A 111 -6.14 -0.61 -0.30
C CYS A 111 -7.06 -0.92 -1.50
N LYS A 112 -8.20 -0.27 -1.64
CA LYS A 112 -9.10 -0.54 -2.77
C LYS A 112 -8.46 -0.23 -4.14
N GLU A 113 -7.84 0.94 -4.31
CA GLU A 113 -7.25 1.37 -5.58
C GLU A 113 -5.71 1.44 -5.57
N GLY A 114 -5.10 1.35 -4.38
CA GLY A 114 -3.65 1.50 -4.25
C GLY A 114 -3.14 2.89 -4.61
N VAL A 115 -3.90 3.95 -4.30
CA VAL A 115 -3.54 5.34 -4.67
C VAL A 115 -3.78 6.38 -3.57
N GLY A 116 -4.39 6.01 -2.45
CA GLY A 116 -4.71 6.93 -1.34
C GLY A 116 -4.20 6.40 0.00
N ARG A 117 -4.98 5.55 0.68
CA ARG A 117 -4.67 5.01 2.01
C ARG A 117 -3.30 4.32 2.08
N SER A 118 -3.04 3.38 1.18
CA SER A 118 -1.74 2.70 1.07
C SER A 118 -0.61 3.66 0.70
N SER A 119 -0.90 4.65 -0.15
CA SER A 119 0.07 5.69 -0.53
C SER A 119 0.51 6.52 0.66
N LEU A 120 -0.41 6.87 1.58
CA LEU A 120 -0.08 7.62 2.78
C LEU A 120 0.93 6.86 3.66
N ILE A 121 0.69 5.59 3.91
CA ILE A 121 1.60 4.76 4.72
C ILE A 121 2.98 4.66 4.06
N ILE A 122 3.03 4.46 2.75
CA ILE A 122 4.31 4.37 2.03
C ILE A 122 5.08 5.68 2.09
N ILE A 123 4.43 6.83 1.89
CA ILE A 123 5.09 8.14 2.02
C ILE A 123 5.62 8.33 3.44
N ALA A 124 4.81 8.03 4.47
CA ALA A 124 5.25 8.12 5.85
C ALA A 124 6.47 7.24 6.13
N TYR A 125 6.47 6.00 5.62
CA TYR A 125 7.62 5.11 5.73
C TYR A 125 8.86 5.70 5.02
N LEU A 126 8.74 6.18 3.79
CA LEU A 126 9.86 6.78 3.05
C LEU A 126 10.48 7.98 3.79
N ILE A 127 9.65 8.78 4.46
CA ILE A 127 10.14 9.87 5.32
C ILE A 127 11.03 9.32 6.45
N THR A 128 10.68 8.21 7.06
CA THR A 128 11.51 7.62 8.14
C THR A 128 12.85 7.07 7.64
N THR A 129 13.02 6.90 6.33
CA THR A 129 14.31 6.53 5.73
C THR A 129 15.23 7.74 5.46
N GLY A 130 14.81 8.95 5.83
CA GLY A 130 15.58 10.19 5.71
C GLY A 130 15.21 11.05 4.50
N LEU A 131 14.18 10.69 3.75
CA LEU A 131 13.69 11.51 2.64
C LEU A 131 12.75 12.60 3.18
N ASP A 132 12.72 13.73 2.49
CA ASP A 132 11.71 14.75 2.82
C ASP A 132 10.31 14.36 2.26
N LEU A 133 9.29 15.13 2.66
CA LEU A 133 7.92 14.90 2.26
C LEU A 133 7.74 14.94 0.73
N PHE A 134 8.38 15.89 0.05
CA PHE A 134 8.24 16.05 -1.41
C PHE A 134 8.94 14.93 -2.16
N GLU A 135 10.17 14.60 -1.77
CA GLU A 135 10.93 13.48 -2.33
C GLU A 135 10.15 12.16 -2.19
N SER A 136 9.60 11.90 -1.00
CA SER A 136 8.79 10.70 -0.75
C SER A 136 7.54 10.64 -1.63
N MET A 137 6.87 11.77 -1.84
CA MET A 137 5.70 11.85 -2.73
C MET A 137 6.10 11.65 -4.20
N GLU A 138 7.22 12.20 -4.64
CA GLU A 138 7.71 12.04 -6.02
C GLU A 138 8.15 10.60 -6.32
N ILE A 139 8.84 9.95 -5.40
CA ILE A 139 9.19 8.52 -5.53
C ILE A 139 7.92 7.69 -5.71
N LEU A 140 6.91 7.91 -4.87
CA LEU A 140 5.66 7.18 -4.99
C LEU A 140 4.96 7.44 -6.33
N ARG A 141 4.84 8.71 -6.75
CA ARG A 141 4.17 9.09 -8.01
C ARG A 141 4.87 8.55 -9.24
N SER A 142 6.19 8.54 -9.23
CA SER A 142 7.01 8.03 -10.33
C SER A 142 6.82 6.52 -10.54
N ASN A 143 6.58 5.77 -9.46
CA ASN A 143 6.43 4.32 -9.50
C ASN A 143 4.96 3.87 -9.55
N ARG A 144 4.01 4.70 -9.10
CA ARG A 144 2.58 4.36 -9.04
C ARG A 144 1.73 5.43 -9.70
N TRP A 145 1.37 5.22 -10.96
CA TRP A 145 0.48 6.14 -11.67
C TRP A 145 -0.86 6.32 -10.95
N GLY A 146 -1.31 7.56 -10.82
CA GLY A 146 -2.55 7.93 -10.14
C GLY A 146 -2.45 7.99 -8.62
N ALA A 147 -1.28 7.67 -8.03
CA ALA A 147 -1.06 7.84 -6.61
C ALA A 147 -1.14 9.33 -6.25
N ASN A 148 -2.11 9.65 -5.41
CA ASN A 148 -2.33 11.03 -4.95
C ASN A 148 -3.20 11.01 -3.69
N LEU A 149 -2.75 11.70 -2.67
CA LEU A 149 -3.52 11.88 -1.45
C LEU A 149 -4.64 12.89 -1.71
N ASN A 150 -5.83 12.63 -1.18
CA ASN A 150 -6.86 13.66 -1.08
C ASN A 150 -6.51 14.63 0.07
N ASN A 151 -7.29 15.69 0.21
CA ASN A 151 -7.01 16.72 1.22
C ASN A 151 -7.00 16.17 2.65
N ILE A 152 -7.92 15.25 3.01
CA ILE A 152 -7.99 14.63 4.34
C ILE A 152 -6.72 13.83 4.63
N GLN A 153 -6.31 13.02 3.66
CA GLN A 153 -5.10 12.20 3.76
C GLN A 153 -3.83 13.04 3.83
N PHE A 154 -3.76 14.08 3.00
CA PHE A 154 -2.61 14.99 3.00
C PHE A 154 -2.48 15.77 4.31
N GLN A 155 -3.58 16.30 4.86
CA GLN A 155 -3.56 17.00 6.15
C GLN A 155 -3.17 16.08 7.31
N LYS A 156 -3.62 14.82 7.32
CA LYS A 156 -3.21 13.83 8.33
C LYS A 156 -1.72 13.53 8.22
N LEU A 157 -1.22 13.27 7.00
CA LEU A 157 0.20 13.03 6.76
C LEU A 157 1.06 14.23 7.18
N LYS A 158 0.65 15.45 6.84
CA LYS A 158 1.35 16.68 7.25
C LYS A 158 1.42 16.80 8.76
N LYS A 159 0.31 16.58 9.45
CA LYS A 159 0.28 16.59 10.93
C LYS A 159 1.23 15.54 11.52
N TRP A 160 1.23 14.33 10.97
CA TRP A 160 2.14 13.27 11.40
C TRP A 160 3.60 13.67 11.15
N TYR A 161 3.93 14.20 9.97
CA TYR A 161 5.26 14.67 9.59
C TYR A 161 5.80 15.76 10.53
N GLU A 162 4.95 16.73 10.89
CA GLU A 162 5.31 17.78 11.84
C GLU A 162 5.68 17.16 13.21
N LEU A 163 4.86 16.25 13.73
CA LEU A 163 5.14 15.59 15.03
C LEU A 163 6.41 14.73 14.95
N TYR A 164 6.61 14.00 13.88
CA TYR A 164 7.78 13.14 13.67
C TYR A 164 9.11 13.94 13.67
N ASN A 165 9.14 15.12 13.03
CA ASN A 165 10.36 15.92 12.96
C ASN A 165 10.66 16.76 14.23
N PHE A 166 9.69 16.90 15.13
CA PHE A 166 9.87 17.66 16.38
C PHE A 166 9.95 16.76 17.62
N SER A 167 9.92 15.44 17.46
CA SER A 167 10.14 14.45 18.51
C SER A 167 11.60 13.99 18.57
#